data_49bbb7b9c656c344484618ce72543b14
#
_entry.id   49bbb7b9c656c344484618ce72543b14
#
_cell.length_a   1.000
_cell.length_b   1.000
_cell.length_c   1.000
_cell.angle_alpha   90.00
_cell.angle_beta   90.00
_cell.angle_gamma   90.00
#
_symmetry.space_group_name_H-M   'P 1'
#
loop_
_entity.id
_entity.type
_entity.pdbx_description
1 polymer ?
#
loop_
_entity_poly.entity_id
_entity_poly.type
_entity_poly.pdbx_seq_one_letter_code
_entity_poly.pdbx_strand_id
1 'polypeptide(L)' 'MKQINVLTFGAITEITGSKSFLMQGINSTQHLVDLLEEKYPRLKTVQYAIAVNKEVIQQNTMLDNDATVAILPPFSGG' A
#
# COMPACT_ATOMS: atom_id res chain seq x y z
N MET A 1 17.45 -3.09 8.27
CA MET A 1 16.40 -2.27 7.67
C MET A 1 15.12 -3.07 7.58
N LYS A 2 14.00 -2.40 7.82
CA LYS A 2 12.71 -3.07 7.70
C LYS A 2 12.38 -3.30 6.24
N GLN A 3 11.89 -4.48 5.94
CA GLN A 3 11.45 -4.86 4.61
C GLN A 3 9.95 -5.11 4.65
N ILE A 4 9.23 -4.47 3.75
CA ILE A 4 7.78 -4.55 3.69
C ILE A 4 7.36 -5.21 2.39
N ASN A 5 6.41 -6.14 2.48
CA ASN A 5 5.82 -6.76 1.30
C ASN A 5 4.59 -5.97 0.91
N VAL A 6 4.58 -5.44 -0.30
CA VAL A 6 3.44 -4.65 -0.79
C VAL A 6 2.69 -5.46 -1.82
N LEU A 7 1.37 -5.59 -1.61
CA LEU A 7 0.48 -6.27 -2.55
C LEU A 7 -0.48 -5.26 -3.14
N THR A 8 -0.73 -5.37 -4.43
CA THR A 8 -1.66 -4.48 -5.11
C THR A 8 -2.76 -5.29 -5.80
N PHE A 9 -3.92 -4.67 -5.96
CA PHE A 9 -5.08 -5.34 -6.55
C PHE A 9 -5.80 -4.40 -7.51
N GLY A 10 -6.45 -4.98 -8.51
CA GLY A 10 -7.30 -4.25 -9.44
C GLY A 10 -6.56 -3.08 -10.13
N ALA A 11 -7.21 -1.92 -10.11
CA ALA A 11 -6.66 -0.74 -10.77
C ALA A 11 -5.31 -0.31 -10.18
N ILE A 12 -5.06 -0.61 -8.92
CA ILE A 12 -3.78 -0.27 -8.30
C ILE A 12 -2.65 -1.03 -8.98
N THR A 13 -2.88 -2.30 -9.30
CA THR A 13 -1.88 -3.10 -10.01
C THR A 13 -1.55 -2.49 -11.37
N GLU A 14 -2.55 -1.96 -12.06
CA GLU A 14 -2.31 -1.33 -13.35
C GLU A 14 -1.45 -0.06 -13.21
N ILE A 15 -1.63 0.66 -12.13
CA ILE A 15 -0.84 1.88 -11.89
C ILE A 15 0.60 1.53 -11.56
N THR A 16 0.83 0.55 -10.70
CA THR A 16 2.18 0.21 -10.26
C THR A 16 2.90 -0.73 -11.22
N GLY A 17 2.15 -1.48 -12.00
CA GLY A 17 2.72 -2.45 -12.93
C GLY A 17 3.14 -3.75 -12.28
N SER A 18 2.86 -3.96 -11.01
CA SER A 18 3.24 -5.17 -10.30
C SER A 18 2.20 -5.54 -9.26
N LYS A 19 1.94 -6.83 -9.13
CA LYS A 19 1.00 -7.35 -8.12
C LYS A 19 1.64 -7.39 -6.74
N SER A 20 2.94 -7.50 -6.67
CA SER A 20 3.65 -7.53 -5.40
C SER A 20 5.08 -7.05 -5.58
N PHE A 21 5.59 -6.38 -4.58
CA PHE A 21 6.98 -5.93 -4.59
C PHE A 21 7.42 -5.65 -3.15
N LEU A 22 8.73 -5.53 -2.99
CA LEU A 22 9.32 -5.27 -1.68
C LEU A 22 9.74 -3.82 -1.58
N MET A 23 9.58 -3.25 -0.40
CA MET A 23 10.09 -1.91 -0.10
C MET A 23 10.88 -1.97 1.18
N GLN A 24 11.95 -1.21 1.26
CA GLN A 24 12.83 -1.19 2.43
C GLN A 24 12.85 0.19 3.06
N GLY A 25 13.14 0.23 4.36
CA GLY A 25 13.24 1.49 5.07
C GLY A 25 11.90 2.15 5.36
N ILE A 26 10.82 1.39 5.31
CA ILE A 26 9.47 1.91 5.54
C ILE A 26 9.07 1.63 6.99
N ASN A 27 8.70 2.68 7.71
CA ASN A 27 8.36 2.55 9.13
C ASN A 27 6.88 2.60 9.43
N SER A 28 6.09 3.19 8.55
CA SER A 28 4.65 3.34 8.79
C SER A 28 3.88 3.35 7.49
N THR A 29 2.57 3.19 7.59
CA THR A 29 1.72 3.22 6.40
C THR A 29 1.71 4.59 5.75
N GLN A 30 1.79 5.67 6.52
CA GLN A 30 1.85 7.00 5.94
C GLN A 30 3.14 7.18 5.13
N HIS A 31 4.26 6.68 5.65
CA HIS A 31 5.53 6.73 4.94
C HIS A 31 5.44 5.95 3.63
N LEU A 32 4.81 4.77 3.69
CA LEU A 32 4.60 3.95 2.50
C LEU A 32 3.78 4.68 1.45
N VAL A 33 2.66 5.26 1.86
CA VAL A 33 1.77 5.99 0.95
C VAL A 33 2.51 7.17 0.32
N ASP A 34 3.24 7.93 1.12
CA ASP A 34 3.97 9.10 0.61
C ASP A 34 4.95 8.69 -0.48
N LEU A 35 5.70 7.62 -0.28
CA LEU A 35 6.65 7.15 -1.26
C LEU A 35 5.97 6.59 -2.50
N LEU A 36 4.87 5.86 -2.32
CA LEU A 36 4.15 5.31 -3.46
C LEU A 36 3.52 6.40 -4.31
N GLU A 37 2.96 7.42 -3.68
CA GLU A 37 2.34 8.52 -4.43
C GLU A 37 3.39 9.38 -5.13
N GLU A 38 4.58 9.45 -4.58
CA GLU A 38 5.68 10.13 -5.24
C GLU A 38 6.15 9.36 -6.46
N LYS A 39 6.26 8.05 -6.34
CA LYS A 39 6.70 7.20 -7.45
C LYS A 39 5.60 7.00 -8.50
N TYR A 40 4.36 6.93 -8.05
CA TYR A 40 3.20 6.72 -8.91
C TYR A 40 2.17 7.81 -8.66
N PRO A 41 2.36 9.00 -9.28
CA PRO A 41 1.43 10.11 -9.02
C PRO A 41 -0.03 9.81 -9.31
N ARG A 42 -0.31 8.85 -10.17
CA ARG A 42 -1.69 8.47 -10.47
C ARG A 42 -2.43 7.93 -9.25
N LEU A 43 -1.69 7.44 -8.24
CA LEU A 43 -2.32 6.98 -7.02
C LEU A 43 -3.06 8.10 -6.30
N LYS A 44 -2.64 9.36 -6.50
CA LYS A 44 -3.32 10.49 -5.89
C LYS A 44 -4.72 10.72 -6.48
N THR A 45 -4.99 10.16 -7.63
CA THR A 45 -6.27 10.38 -8.32
C THR A 45 -7.27 9.27 -8.09
N VAL A 46 -6.89 8.22 -7.39
CA VAL A 46 -7.78 7.10 -7.11
C VAL A 46 -7.92 6.92 -5.61
N GLN A 47 -9.04 6.35 -5.21
CA GLN A 47 -9.24 6.00 -3.82
C GLN A 47 -8.77 4.58 -3.60
N TYR A 48 -8.21 4.32 -2.44
CA TYR A 48 -7.79 2.97 -2.09
C TYR A 48 -7.82 2.81 -0.57
N ALA A 49 -7.90 1.56 -0.15
CA ALA A 49 -7.83 1.21 1.25
C ALA A 49 -6.51 0.49 1.50
N ILE A 50 -6.05 0.50 2.73
CA ILE A 50 -4.80 -0.16 3.10
C ILE A 50 -5.10 -1.20 4.17
N ALA A 51 -4.56 -2.40 3.98
CA ALA A 51 -4.62 -3.46 4.97
C ALA A 51 -3.20 -3.83 5.39
N VAL A 52 -2.99 -3.97 6.69
CA VAL A 52 -1.70 -4.40 7.22
C VAL A 52 -1.89 -5.77 7.83
N ASN A 53 -1.14 -6.75 7.32
CA ASN A 53 -1.25 -8.14 7.77
C ASN A 53 -2.71 -8.62 7.78
N LYS A 54 -3.43 -8.33 6.68
CA LYS A 54 -4.82 -8.73 6.44
C LYS A 54 -5.86 -7.94 7.23
N GLU A 55 -5.45 -6.87 7.90
CA GLU A 55 -6.36 -6.06 8.68
C GLU A 55 -6.46 -4.67 8.10
N VAL A 56 -7.65 -4.28 7.65
CA VAL A 56 -7.85 -2.95 7.08
C VAL A 56 -7.67 -1.89 8.17
N ILE A 57 -6.86 -0.88 7.85
CA ILE A 57 -6.58 0.19 8.80
C ILE A 57 -7.17 1.49 8.26
N GLN A 58 -7.43 2.43 9.18
CA GLN A 58 -7.97 3.73 8.80
C GLN A 58 -7.12 4.88 9.30
N GLN A 59 -5.98 4.58 9.88
CA GLN A 59 -5.08 5.60 10.37
C GLN A 59 -3.64 5.15 10.15
N ASN A 60 -2.72 6.08 10.33
CA ASN A 60 -1.30 5.77 10.21
C ASN A 60 -0.92 4.67 11.19
N THR A 61 -0.34 3.61 10.67
CA THR A 61 -0.01 2.41 11.45
C THR A 61 1.48 2.12 11.30
N MET A 62 2.14 1.84 12.42
CA MET A 62 3.55 1.46 12.41
C MET A 62 3.69 0.06 11.81
N LEU A 63 4.76 -0.13 11.05
CA LEU A 63 5.01 -1.39 10.36
C LEU A 63 6.23 -2.09 10.94
N ASP A 64 6.06 -3.38 11.20
CA ASP A 64 7.17 -4.22 11.64
C ASP A 64 7.89 -4.81 10.42
N ASN A 65 9.08 -5.37 10.67
CA ASN A 65 9.81 -6.04 9.62
C ASN A 65 8.96 -7.20 9.06
N ASP A 66 8.99 -7.34 7.73
CA ASP A 66 8.24 -8.37 7.01
C ASP A 66 6.72 -8.21 7.07
N ALA A 67 6.23 -7.04 7.46
CA ALA A 67 4.80 -6.77 7.38
C ALA A 67 4.34 -6.85 5.93
N THR A 68 3.10 -7.30 5.74
CA THR A 68 2.48 -7.33 4.43
C THR A 68 1.44 -6.23 4.37
N VAL A 69 1.59 -5.33 3.42
CA VAL A 69 0.67 -4.20 3.24
C VAL A 69 -0.04 -4.37 1.91
N ALA A 70 -1.35 -4.48 1.94
CA ALA A 70 -2.14 -4.60 0.72
C ALA A 70 -2.76 -3.25 0.40
N ILE A 71 -2.66 -2.86 -0.87
CA ILE A 71 -3.28 -1.65 -1.40
C ILE A 71 -4.51 -2.11 -2.18
N LEU A 72 -5.67 -1.81 -1.67
CA LEU A 72 -6.92 -2.35 -2.18
C LEU A 72 -7.73 -1.29 -2.89
N PRO A 73 -8.36 -1.63 -4.03
CA PRO A 73 -9.29 -0.69 -4.64
C PRO A 73 -10.49 -0.49 -3.70
N PRO A 74 -11.19 0.63 -3.81
CA PRO A 74 -12.35 0.84 -2.97
C PRO A 74 -13.41 -0.19 -3.26
N PHE A 75 -14.11 -0.62 -2.22
CA PHE A 75 -15.23 -1.51 -2.40
C PHE A 75 -16.37 -0.70 -2.96
N SER A 76 -16.66 -0.96 -4.20
CA SER A 76 -17.73 -0.23 -4.86
C SER A 76 -19.07 -0.79 -4.38
N GLY A 77 -19.66 -0.09 -3.43
CA GLY A 77 -21.05 -0.30 -3.10
C GLY A 77 -21.48 -1.73 -2.83
N GLY A 78 -20.64 -2.44 -2.31
CA GLY A 78 -21.08 -3.80 -2.01
C GLY A 78 -20.40 -4.72 -2.86
#